data_71118d1fc6977faee5a9dcbc310a9875
#
_entry.id   71118d1fc6977faee5a9dcbc310a9875
#
_cell.length_a   1.000
_cell.length_b   1.000
_cell.length_c   1.000
_cell.angle_alpha   90.00
_cell.angle_beta   90.00
_cell.angle_gamma   90.00
#
_symmetry.space_group_name_H-M   'P 1'
#
loop_
_entity.id
_entity.type
_entity.pdbx_description
1 polymer ?
#
loop_
_entity_poly.entity_id
_entity_poly.type
_entity_poly.pdbx_seq_one_letter_code
_entity_poly.pdbx_strand_id
1 'polypeptide(L)'
;RGKMFGVLVCEQQGQLVFLAAYSGLLAGRNDWDYFVPPVFDAQQPDGYFKQEERAISAMTAETDRESRKQRSQKLQRWLFDQYRMLNAEGQSSQLVDIWQGYYRDRVVRKFPLPPGGTGDCCAPKLLQYAYQHGLQPRCMAEFWWGQSPRQEIRHHLQYYPACSGKCKPVLSWMLKGLNVDPDPDTLSHPRKPIAIVYEDDSLLVVDKPSGVLSVPGRNETYSVETVMRERYPDSYVAHRLDMGTSGLLIVAKTLDAYRDLQDQFLHHEVRKRYVALLEPPAAGQVLCPAKGTIRLPMRPDMTNRPLQMVDMEHGKTAVTDYEFIDSNTVSLTPHTGRTHQLRVHCAHPDGLGRPIQGDELYGHTNPTTSRIHPD
;
A
#
# COMPACT_ATOMS: atom_id res chain seq x y z
N ARG A 1 1.46 6.44 -22.73
CA ARG A 1 1.67 5.94 -21.35
C ARG A 1 1.78 7.15 -20.41
N GLY A 2 1.17 7.05 -19.25
CA GLY A 2 1.26 8.12 -18.25
C GLY A 2 2.60 8.16 -17.53
N LYS A 3 2.86 9.28 -16.84
CA LYS A 3 4.08 9.56 -16.07
C LYS A 3 3.77 10.29 -14.78
N MET A 4 4.58 10.06 -13.76
CA MET A 4 4.59 10.89 -12.56
C MET A 4 5.45 12.12 -12.83
N PHE A 5 4.90 13.28 -12.53
CA PHE A 5 5.58 14.57 -12.48
C PHE A 5 5.61 15.07 -11.05
N GLY A 6 6.65 15.82 -10.71
CA GLY A 6 6.80 16.43 -9.40
C GLY A 6 7.25 17.88 -9.53
N VAL A 7 6.80 18.70 -8.60
CA VAL A 7 7.23 20.08 -8.43
C VAL A 7 7.72 20.28 -7.02
N LEU A 8 8.88 20.89 -6.85
CA LEU A 8 9.44 21.30 -5.57
C LEU A 8 9.54 22.82 -5.55
N VAL A 9 8.94 23.43 -4.56
CA VAL A 9 9.11 24.86 -4.25
C VAL A 9 10.28 24.99 -3.28
N CYS A 10 11.27 25.78 -3.66
CA CYS A 10 12.43 26.12 -2.86
C CYS A 10 12.46 27.60 -2.56
N GLU A 11 13.27 27.99 -1.60
CA GLU A 11 13.61 29.37 -1.33
C GLU A 11 15.14 29.58 -1.50
N GLN A 12 15.50 30.68 -2.10
CA GLN A 12 16.88 31.13 -2.22
C GLN A 12 16.92 32.66 -2.04
N GLN A 13 17.62 33.15 -1.04
CA GLN A 13 17.76 34.60 -0.76
C GLN A 13 16.40 35.34 -0.66
N GLY A 14 15.39 34.70 -0.06
CA GLY A 14 14.04 35.27 0.08
C GLY A 14 13.17 35.20 -1.18
N GLN A 15 13.65 34.60 -2.26
CA GLN A 15 12.87 34.40 -3.49
C GLN A 15 12.46 32.93 -3.66
N LEU A 16 11.25 32.72 -4.19
CA LEU A 16 10.77 31.37 -4.50
C LEU A 16 11.32 30.89 -5.84
N VAL A 17 11.85 29.66 -5.82
CA VAL A 17 12.36 28.96 -7.01
C VAL A 17 11.53 27.68 -7.17
N PHE A 18 11.05 27.41 -8.38
CA PHE A 18 10.24 26.24 -8.71
C PHE A 18 11.09 25.27 -9.54
N LEU A 19 11.20 24.05 -9.04
CA LEU A 19 11.87 22.95 -9.74
C LEU A 19 10.83 21.92 -10.18
N ALA A 20 11.02 21.36 -11.37
CA ALA A 20 10.16 20.31 -11.90
C ALA A 20 10.96 19.05 -12.24
N ALA A 21 10.33 17.87 -12.06
CA ALA A 21 10.89 16.58 -12.43
C ALA A 21 9.82 15.63 -12.97
N TYR A 22 10.25 14.59 -13.64
CA TYR A 22 9.43 13.43 -14.00
C TYR A 22 10.12 12.12 -13.60
N SER A 23 9.35 11.06 -13.39
CA SER A 23 9.92 9.76 -13.01
C SER A 23 10.52 9.01 -14.21
N GLY A 24 11.73 8.48 -14.05
CA GLY A 24 12.45 7.73 -15.10
C GLY A 24 12.65 8.54 -16.39
N LEU A 25 12.34 7.97 -17.56
CA LEU A 25 12.48 8.64 -18.87
C LEU A 25 11.15 9.23 -19.35
N LEU A 26 11.17 10.41 -19.94
CA LEU A 26 10.04 11.04 -20.62
C LEU A 26 10.28 10.98 -22.14
N ALA A 27 9.40 10.32 -22.88
CA ALA A 27 9.55 10.06 -24.32
C ALA A 27 10.91 9.43 -24.70
N GLY A 28 11.45 8.57 -23.83
CA GLY A 28 12.75 7.90 -24.05
C GLY A 28 13.98 8.75 -23.69
N ARG A 29 13.80 9.98 -23.21
CA ARG A 29 14.86 10.94 -22.88
C ARG A 29 14.80 11.34 -21.41
N ASN A 30 15.90 11.88 -20.89
CA ASN A 30 16.05 12.40 -19.52
C ASN A 30 16.68 13.81 -19.45
N ASP A 31 16.80 14.49 -20.60
CA ASP A 31 17.52 15.73 -20.82
C ASP A 31 16.62 16.88 -21.33
N TRP A 32 15.43 17.02 -20.76
CA TRP A 32 14.49 18.08 -21.11
C TRP A 32 14.78 19.34 -20.30
N ASP A 33 14.93 20.50 -20.96
CA ASP A 33 15.41 21.78 -20.40
C ASP A 33 14.60 22.31 -19.19
N TYR A 34 13.31 22.02 -19.11
CA TYR A 34 12.43 22.51 -18.02
C TYR A 34 12.48 21.64 -16.76
N PHE A 35 13.23 20.54 -16.79
CA PHE A 35 13.24 19.59 -15.71
C PHE A 35 14.64 19.42 -15.14
N VAL A 36 14.71 19.21 -13.83
CA VAL A 36 16.00 18.88 -13.21
C VAL A 36 16.57 17.59 -13.81
N PRO A 37 17.89 17.53 -13.99
CA PRO A 37 18.55 16.35 -14.53
C PRO A 37 18.40 15.14 -13.60
N PRO A 38 18.61 13.91 -14.07
CA PRO A 38 18.75 12.74 -13.21
C PRO A 38 19.93 12.88 -12.26
N VAL A 39 19.91 12.17 -11.13
CA VAL A 39 21.04 12.14 -10.20
C VAL A 39 22.31 11.65 -10.88
N PHE A 40 22.15 10.66 -11.75
CA PHE A 40 23.19 10.18 -12.67
C PHE A 40 22.60 9.90 -14.05
N ASP A 41 23.25 10.40 -15.10
CA ASP A 41 22.79 10.19 -16.47
C ASP A 41 23.30 8.86 -17.05
N ALA A 42 22.51 7.81 -16.88
CA ALA A 42 22.75 6.49 -17.46
C ALA A 42 22.37 6.40 -18.96
N GLN A 43 21.81 7.47 -19.57
CA GLN A 43 21.35 7.44 -20.96
C GLN A 43 22.37 7.96 -21.97
N GLN A 44 23.55 8.38 -21.52
CA GLN A 44 24.63 8.84 -22.43
C GLN A 44 24.95 7.74 -23.46
N PRO A 45 24.81 8.03 -24.77
CA PRO A 45 24.91 7.01 -25.83
C PRO A 45 26.20 6.18 -25.82
N ASP A 46 27.32 6.83 -25.52
CA ASP A 46 28.67 6.23 -25.48
C ASP A 46 29.12 5.97 -24.02
N GLY A 47 28.25 6.17 -23.05
CA GLY A 47 28.50 5.88 -21.64
C GLY A 47 28.60 4.38 -21.35
N TYR A 48 29.40 4.02 -20.34
CA TYR A 48 29.64 2.64 -19.92
C TYR A 48 28.32 1.85 -19.72
N PHE A 49 27.30 2.46 -19.09
CA PHE A 49 26.00 1.82 -18.86
C PHE A 49 25.35 1.37 -20.17
N LYS A 50 25.30 2.25 -21.19
CA LYS A 50 24.69 1.94 -22.48
C LYS A 50 25.48 0.93 -23.28
N GLN A 51 26.80 0.96 -23.21
CA GLN A 51 27.67 -0.04 -23.85
C GLN A 51 27.42 -1.43 -23.26
N GLU A 52 27.38 -1.55 -21.92
CA GLU A 52 27.11 -2.81 -21.23
C GLU A 52 25.68 -3.30 -21.43
N GLU A 53 24.67 -2.40 -21.41
CA GLU A 53 23.27 -2.74 -21.68
C GLU A 53 23.12 -3.36 -23.08
N ARG A 54 23.76 -2.78 -24.10
CA ARG A 54 23.79 -3.32 -25.48
C ARG A 54 24.48 -4.69 -25.51
N ALA A 55 25.62 -4.83 -24.87
CA ALA A 55 26.36 -6.08 -24.81
C ALA A 55 25.54 -7.20 -24.12
N ILE A 56 24.85 -6.89 -23.01
CA ILE A 56 23.97 -7.84 -22.31
C ILE A 56 22.76 -8.21 -23.17
N SER A 57 22.20 -7.24 -23.90
CA SER A 57 21.05 -7.45 -24.77
C SER A 57 21.40 -8.30 -26.00
N ALA A 58 22.64 -8.26 -26.48
CA ALA A 58 23.13 -9.06 -27.60
C ALA A 58 23.43 -10.51 -27.21
N MET A 59 23.47 -10.85 -25.90
CA MET A 59 23.64 -12.25 -25.46
C MET A 59 22.41 -13.06 -25.73
N THR A 60 22.54 -14.18 -26.45
CA THR A 60 21.43 -15.08 -26.80
C THR A 60 20.94 -15.89 -25.57
N ALA A 61 19.64 -16.15 -25.51
CA ALA A 61 18.98 -16.67 -24.29
C ALA A 61 19.35 -18.12 -23.93
N GLU A 62 19.85 -18.92 -24.86
CA GLU A 62 19.97 -20.38 -24.68
C GLU A 62 21.33 -20.84 -24.10
N THR A 63 22.40 -20.12 -24.33
CA THR A 63 23.76 -20.57 -23.96
C THR A 63 24.31 -19.91 -22.71
N ASP A 64 23.69 -18.84 -22.15
CA ASP A 64 24.37 -18.02 -21.17
C ASP A 64 23.47 -17.28 -20.15
N ARG A 65 22.38 -17.95 -19.73
CA ARG A 65 21.41 -17.33 -18.81
C ARG A 65 22.05 -16.87 -17.49
N GLU A 66 22.96 -17.66 -16.94
CA GLU A 66 23.63 -17.33 -15.66
C GLU A 66 24.64 -16.20 -15.86
N SER A 67 25.45 -16.26 -16.90
CA SER A 67 26.41 -15.21 -17.29
C SER A 67 25.71 -13.86 -17.55
N ARG A 68 24.59 -13.90 -18.29
CA ARG A 68 23.76 -12.72 -18.53
C ARG A 68 23.21 -12.13 -17.24
N LYS A 69 22.73 -12.97 -16.32
CA LYS A 69 22.24 -12.56 -15.01
C LYS A 69 23.34 -11.91 -14.17
N GLN A 70 24.50 -12.56 -14.08
CA GLN A 70 25.65 -12.03 -13.32
C GLN A 70 26.13 -10.69 -13.90
N ARG A 71 26.19 -10.57 -15.23
CA ARG A 71 26.58 -9.32 -15.88
C ARG A 71 25.55 -8.20 -15.65
N SER A 72 24.26 -8.51 -15.71
CA SER A 72 23.20 -7.56 -15.38
C SER A 72 23.26 -7.11 -13.92
N GLN A 73 23.53 -8.01 -12.98
CA GLN A 73 23.68 -7.66 -11.57
C GLN A 73 24.93 -6.79 -11.33
N LYS A 74 26.03 -7.08 -12.02
CA LYS A 74 27.25 -6.27 -11.95
C LYS A 74 27.00 -4.87 -12.49
N LEU A 75 26.30 -4.75 -13.63
CA LEU A 75 25.93 -3.46 -14.21
C LEU A 75 25.00 -2.67 -13.28
N GLN A 76 24.03 -3.33 -12.68
CA GLN A 76 23.13 -2.69 -11.70
C GLN A 76 23.88 -2.18 -10.48
N ARG A 77 24.83 -2.95 -9.96
CA ARG A 77 25.68 -2.52 -8.84
C ARG A 77 26.53 -1.31 -9.24
N TRP A 78 27.22 -1.38 -10.37
CA TRP A 78 28.00 -0.26 -10.89
C TRP A 78 27.13 1.01 -11.03
N LEU A 79 25.91 0.88 -11.54
CA LEU A 79 24.99 2.01 -11.67
C LEU A 79 24.69 2.63 -10.29
N PHE A 80 24.38 1.83 -9.28
CA PHE A 80 24.10 2.35 -7.95
C PHE A 80 25.32 2.98 -7.26
N ASP A 81 26.53 2.56 -7.60
CA ASP A 81 27.76 3.17 -7.10
C ASP A 81 27.96 4.62 -7.67
N GLN A 82 27.21 4.99 -8.72
CA GLN A 82 27.21 6.36 -9.25
C GLN A 82 26.26 7.29 -8.47
N TYR A 83 25.35 6.74 -7.64
CA TYR A 83 24.36 7.51 -6.91
C TYR A 83 24.87 7.91 -5.54
N ARG A 84 25.41 9.12 -5.44
CA ARG A 84 25.79 9.75 -4.18
C ARG A 84 24.72 10.76 -3.80
N MET A 85 23.91 10.41 -2.79
CA MET A 85 22.75 11.21 -2.36
C MET A 85 23.17 12.21 -1.28
N LEU A 86 22.63 13.42 -1.34
CA LEU A 86 22.78 14.47 -0.32
C LEU A 86 21.56 14.51 0.60
N ASN A 87 21.74 14.92 1.85
CA ASN A 87 20.65 15.28 2.74
C ASN A 87 20.67 16.80 3.05
N ALA A 88 19.65 17.29 3.76
CA ALA A 88 19.55 18.71 4.09
C ALA A 88 20.60 19.21 5.10
N GLU A 89 21.28 18.31 5.82
CA GLU A 89 22.41 18.61 6.70
C GLU A 89 23.74 18.76 5.91
N GLY A 90 23.73 18.61 4.58
CA GLY A 90 24.90 18.65 3.74
C GLY A 90 25.76 17.38 3.76
N GLN A 91 25.27 16.31 4.39
CA GLN A 91 25.96 15.02 4.40
C GLN A 91 25.69 14.27 3.08
N SER A 92 26.65 13.47 2.62
CA SER A 92 26.48 12.61 1.46
C SER A 92 26.67 11.14 1.81
N SER A 93 25.89 10.26 1.16
CA SER A 93 26.01 8.82 1.30
C SER A 93 25.71 8.10 -0.02
N GLN A 94 26.31 6.92 -0.19
CA GLN A 94 26.05 6.07 -1.36
C GLN A 94 24.62 5.46 -1.25
N LEU A 95 23.97 5.32 -2.39
CA LEU A 95 22.62 4.76 -2.47
C LEU A 95 22.51 3.37 -1.81
N VAL A 96 23.52 2.53 -2.01
CA VAL A 96 23.56 1.18 -1.44
C VAL A 96 23.70 1.23 0.07
N ASP A 97 24.55 2.13 0.60
CA ASP A 97 24.74 2.29 2.06
C ASP A 97 23.46 2.78 2.73
N ILE A 98 22.75 3.74 2.10
CA ILE A 98 21.46 4.22 2.57
C ILE A 98 20.45 3.08 2.62
N TRP A 99 20.37 2.24 1.58
CA TRP A 99 19.49 1.10 1.50
C TRP A 99 19.77 0.09 2.60
N GLN A 100 21.03 -0.30 2.77
CA GLN A 100 21.44 -1.27 3.78
C GLN A 100 21.28 -0.77 5.21
N GLY A 101 21.52 0.52 5.45
CA GLY A 101 21.34 1.14 6.76
C GLY A 101 19.87 1.33 7.14
N TYR A 102 18.95 1.41 6.17
CA TYR A 102 17.52 1.56 6.42
C TYR A 102 16.85 0.24 6.84
N TYR A 103 17.26 -0.87 6.25
CA TYR A 103 16.66 -2.18 6.49
C TYR A 103 17.46 -3.00 7.50
N ARG A 104 16.76 -3.88 8.26
CA ARG A 104 17.39 -4.84 9.16
C ARG A 104 18.10 -5.96 8.37
N ASP A 105 19.09 -6.59 8.97
CA ASP A 105 19.95 -7.62 8.37
C ASP A 105 19.23 -8.70 7.56
N ARG A 106 18.05 -9.16 8.01
CA ARG A 106 17.27 -10.19 7.31
C ARG A 106 16.84 -9.74 5.90
N VAL A 107 16.43 -8.47 5.75
CA VAL A 107 16.00 -7.90 4.46
C VAL A 107 17.23 -7.68 3.58
N VAL A 108 18.31 -7.15 4.15
CA VAL A 108 19.57 -6.91 3.43
C VAL A 108 20.17 -8.21 2.91
N ARG A 109 20.15 -9.31 3.68
CA ARG A 109 20.61 -10.63 3.19
C ARG A 109 19.84 -11.12 1.98
N LYS A 110 18.52 -10.87 1.93
CA LYS A 110 17.67 -11.30 0.80
C LYS A 110 17.75 -10.33 -0.40
N PHE A 111 17.86 -9.04 -0.12
CA PHE A 111 17.88 -7.96 -1.12
C PHE A 111 19.04 -6.99 -0.83
N PRO A 112 20.28 -7.38 -1.15
CA PRO A 112 21.47 -6.59 -0.81
C PRO A 112 21.59 -5.29 -1.60
N LEU A 113 20.89 -5.17 -2.72
CA LEU A 113 20.84 -4.00 -3.58
C LEU A 113 19.42 -3.44 -3.66
N PRO A 114 19.29 -2.12 -3.82
CA PRO A 114 18.00 -1.49 -4.12
C PRO A 114 17.37 -2.04 -5.40
N PRO A 115 16.03 -1.99 -5.52
CA PRO A 115 15.35 -2.29 -6.78
C PRO A 115 15.76 -1.32 -7.90
N GLY A 116 15.71 -1.77 -9.15
CA GLY A 116 16.03 -0.93 -10.30
C GLY A 116 15.22 0.37 -10.36
N GLY A 117 15.87 1.47 -10.72
CA GLY A 117 15.30 2.82 -10.78
C GLY A 117 15.04 3.46 -9.41
N THR A 118 15.64 2.94 -8.33
CA THR A 118 15.72 3.65 -7.05
C THR A 118 16.56 4.91 -7.23
N GLY A 119 16.07 6.06 -6.75
CA GLY A 119 16.72 7.35 -6.96
C GLY A 119 16.24 8.13 -8.20
N ASP A 120 15.55 7.49 -9.17
CA ASP A 120 15.08 8.14 -10.40
C ASP A 120 13.62 8.63 -10.33
N CYS A 121 12.98 8.57 -9.17
CA CYS A 121 11.67 9.18 -8.94
C CYS A 121 11.79 10.72 -8.84
N CYS A 122 10.65 11.42 -8.93
CA CYS A 122 10.66 12.89 -8.92
C CYS A 122 11.31 13.46 -7.66
N ALA A 123 10.87 13.03 -6.47
CA ALA A 123 11.35 13.58 -5.20
C ALA A 123 12.88 13.45 -5.00
N PRO A 124 13.54 12.28 -5.20
CA PRO A 124 14.99 12.20 -5.09
C PRO A 124 15.73 13.13 -6.03
N LYS A 125 15.29 13.26 -7.29
CA LYS A 125 15.92 14.16 -8.28
C LYS A 125 15.79 15.64 -7.88
N LEU A 126 14.58 16.03 -7.45
CA LEU A 126 14.28 17.40 -7.02
C LEU A 126 15.10 17.81 -5.79
N LEU A 127 15.14 16.97 -4.77
CA LEU A 127 15.89 17.21 -3.55
C LEU A 127 17.40 17.22 -3.82
N GLN A 128 17.91 16.29 -4.62
CA GLN A 128 19.32 16.24 -4.97
C GLN A 128 19.75 17.52 -5.68
N TYR A 129 18.98 17.97 -6.67
CA TYR A 129 19.25 19.21 -7.39
C TYR A 129 19.20 20.42 -6.44
N ALA A 130 18.18 20.50 -5.59
CA ALA A 130 18.04 21.60 -4.63
C ALA A 130 19.27 21.69 -3.70
N TYR A 131 19.70 20.58 -3.13
CA TYR A 131 20.87 20.56 -2.23
C TYR A 131 22.19 20.90 -2.95
N GLN A 132 22.38 20.41 -4.17
CA GLN A 132 23.57 20.72 -4.98
C GLN A 132 23.67 22.21 -5.33
N HIS A 133 22.53 22.91 -5.41
CA HIS A 133 22.49 24.34 -5.78
C HIS A 133 22.21 25.26 -4.58
N GLY A 134 22.27 24.76 -3.36
CA GLY A 134 22.07 25.56 -2.14
C GLY A 134 20.64 26.11 -2.00
N LEU A 135 19.64 25.46 -2.63
CA LEU A 135 18.23 25.82 -2.53
C LEU A 135 17.63 25.20 -1.27
N GLN A 136 16.74 25.92 -0.59
CA GLN A 136 16.04 25.44 0.59
C GLN A 136 14.67 24.89 0.22
N PRO A 137 14.40 23.57 0.28
CA PRO A 137 13.08 22.99 0.03
C PRO A 137 12.03 23.52 0.98
N ARG A 138 10.84 23.86 0.47
CA ARG A 138 9.70 24.36 1.24
C ARG A 138 8.50 23.42 1.19
N CYS A 139 8.06 23.06 -0.01
CA CYS A 139 6.98 22.08 -0.20
C CYS A 139 7.11 21.38 -1.55
N MET A 140 6.56 20.19 -1.65
CA MET A 140 6.62 19.35 -2.84
C MET A 140 5.26 18.69 -3.10
N ALA A 141 4.93 18.54 -4.38
CA ALA A 141 3.79 17.75 -4.82
C ALA A 141 4.15 16.87 -6.02
N GLU A 142 3.61 15.67 -6.07
CA GLU A 142 3.69 14.78 -7.23
C GLU A 142 2.29 14.48 -7.76
N PHE A 143 2.13 14.42 -9.09
CA PHE A 143 0.87 14.09 -9.75
C PHE A 143 1.09 13.21 -10.97
N TRP A 144 0.05 12.44 -11.31
CA TRP A 144 0.09 11.57 -12.47
C TRP A 144 -0.44 12.28 -13.72
N TRP A 145 0.29 12.17 -14.84
CA TRP A 145 -0.14 12.68 -16.13
C TRP A 145 -0.29 11.55 -17.15
N GLY A 146 -1.48 11.39 -17.73
CA GLY A 146 -1.76 10.45 -18.80
C GLY A 146 -2.45 9.16 -18.36
N GLN A 147 -2.36 8.10 -19.18
CA GLN A 147 -3.01 6.83 -18.92
C GLN A 147 -2.43 6.12 -17.72
N SER A 148 -3.30 5.41 -16.97
CA SER A 148 -2.87 4.52 -15.88
C SER A 148 -1.93 3.42 -16.37
N PRO A 149 -0.88 3.07 -15.60
CA PRO A 149 -0.05 1.91 -15.90
C PRO A 149 -0.84 0.61 -15.64
N ARG A 150 -0.41 -0.50 -16.26
CA ARG A 150 -1.11 -1.79 -16.12
C ARG A 150 -1.02 -2.40 -14.72
N GLN A 151 0.00 -2.06 -13.95
CA GLN A 151 0.28 -2.70 -12.65
C GLN A 151 -0.26 -1.92 -11.46
N GLU A 152 -0.59 -0.66 -11.63
CA GLU A 152 -1.03 0.24 -10.56
C GLU A 152 -1.96 1.29 -11.15
N ILE A 153 -3.09 1.56 -10.48
CA ILE A 153 -4.05 2.54 -10.99
C ILE A 153 -3.61 3.94 -10.58
N ARG A 154 -3.49 4.80 -11.59
CA ARG A 154 -3.18 6.21 -11.45
C ARG A 154 -4.15 7.03 -12.30
N HIS A 155 -4.80 8.00 -11.69
CA HIS A 155 -5.72 8.89 -12.39
C HIS A 155 -5.00 10.14 -12.88
N HIS A 156 -5.34 10.56 -14.09
CA HIS A 156 -4.78 11.77 -14.70
C HIS A 156 -5.05 13.00 -13.84
N LEU A 157 -4.02 13.83 -13.60
CA LEU A 157 -4.01 15.01 -12.75
C LEU A 157 -4.27 14.78 -11.26
N GLN A 158 -4.41 13.55 -10.81
CA GLN A 158 -4.53 13.28 -9.38
C GLN A 158 -3.15 13.31 -8.71
N TYR A 159 -3.10 13.89 -7.50
CA TYR A 159 -1.92 13.94 -6.66
C TYR A 159 -1.68 12.60 -5.97
N TYR A 160 -0.40 12.28 -5.80
CA TYR A 160 0.04 11.06 -5.13
C TYR A 160 1.20 11.36 -4.18
N PRO A 161 1.33 10.65 -3.07
CA PRO A 161 2.52 10.78 -2.23
C PRO A 161 3.79 10.38 -2.99
N ALA A 162 4.91 10.92 -2.57
CA ALA A 162 6.21 10.48 -3.08
C ALA A 162 6.37 8.96 -2.92
N CYS A 163 7.21 8.35 -3.76
CA CYS A 163 7.36 6.90 -3.82
C CYS A 163 7.67 6.28 -2.44
N SER A 164 6.66 5.68 -1.81
CA SER A 164 6.77 4.97 -0.52
C SER A 164 7.37 3.56 -0.63
N GLY A 165 7.61 3.07 -1.85
CA GLY A 165 8.22 1.77 -2.11
C GLY A 165 9.74 1.85 -2.17
N LYS A 166 10.30 1.75 -3.38
CA LYS A 166 11.74 1.66 -3.60
C LYS A 166 12.55 2.90 -3.17
N CYS A 167 11.95 4.09 -3.21
CA CYS A 167 12.63 5.34 -2.85
C CYS A 167 12.46 5.75 -1.39
N LYS A 168 11.62 5.08 -0.59
CA LYS A 168 11.40 5.42 0.82
C LYS A 168 12.72 5.51 1.63
N PRO A 169 13.66 4.54 1.55
CA PRO A 169 14.94 4.64 2.25
C PRO A 169 15.74 5.87 1.86
N VAL A 170 15.78 6.18 0.56
CA VAL A 170 16.50 7.33 0.02
C VAL A 170 15.89 8.63 0.50
N LEU A 171 14.56 8.76 0.43
CA LEU A 171 13.84 9.93 0.90
C LEU A 171 14.00 10.12 2.41
N SER A 172 13.92 9.05 3.21
CA SER A 172 14.18 9.12 4.66
C SER A 172 15.58 9.65 4.98
N TRP A 173 16.60 9.36 4.14
CA TRP A 173 17.93 9.94 4.25
C TRP A 173 17.96 11.40 3.81
N MET A 174 17.42 11.72 2.63
CA MET A 174 17.50 13.05 2.03
C MET A 174 16.74 14.11 2.83
N LEU A 175 15.68 13.72 3.54
CA LEU A 175 14.87 14.62 4.37
C LEU A 175 15.47 14.89 5.76
N LYS A 176 16.57 14.22 6.15
CA LYS A 176 17.25 14.53 7.42
C LYS A 176 17.72 15.98 7.44
N GLY A 177 17.40 16.70 8.51
CA GLY A 177 17.70 18.12 8.66
C GLY A 177 16.59 19.06 8.16
N LEU A 178 15.54 18.55 7.50
CA LEU A 178 14.34 19.33 7.20
C LEU A 178 13.26 19.14 8.27
N ASN A 179 12.53 20.22 8.56
CA ASN A 179 11.26 20.12 9.27
C ASN A 179 10.19 19.69 8.25
N VAL A 180 9.86 18.41 8.27
CA VAL A 180 8.88 17.79 7.37
C VAL A 180 7.64 17.37 8.13
N ASP A 181 6.50 17.36 7.46
CA ASP A 181 5.30 16.76 8.01
C ASP A 181 5.59 15.28 8.37
N PRO A 182 4.97 14.76 9.44
CA PRO A 182 5.10 13.35 9.77
C PRO A 182 4.78 12.46 8.58
N ASP A 183 5.62 11.44 8.32
CA ASP A 183 5.34 10.44 7.30
C ASP A 183 3.93 9.86 7.55
N PRO A 184 2.97 9.98 6.62
CA PRO A 184 1.63 9.43 6.78
C PRO A 184 1.63 7.93 7.12
N ASP A 185 2.65 7.20 6.67
CA ASP A 185 2.85 5.79 7.02
C ASP A 185 3.37 5.60 8.47
N THR A 186 3.95 6.65 9.07
CA THR A 186 4.41 6.67 10.47
C THR A 186 3.47 7.42 11.40
N LEU A 187 2.48 8.12 10.87
CA LEU A 187 1.31 8.47 11.65
C LEU A 187 0.68 7.16 12.09
N SER A 188 1.32 6.54 13.09
CA SER A 188 0.80 5.37 13.76
C SER A 188 -0.64 5.72 14.12
N HIS A 189 -1.58 5.06 13.51
CA HIS A 189 -2.89 4.95 14.12
C HIS A 189 -2.61 4.63 15.59
N PRO A 190 -3.15 5.39 16.56
CA PRO A 190 -2.78 5.22 17.96
C PRO A 190 -2.84 3.72 18.24
N ARG A 191 -1.72 3.13 18.70
CA ARG A 191 -1.59 1.69 18.95
C ARG A 191 -2.65 1.32 19.96
N LYS A 192 -3.83 0.95 19.48
CA LYS A 192 -4.93 0.54 20.33
C LYS A 192 -4.57 -0.81 20.93
N PRO A 193 -4.68 -0.97 22.25
CA PRO A 193 -4.41 -2.26 22.88
C PRO A 193 -5.34 -3.32 22.29
N ILE A 194 -4.80 -4.52 22.04
CA ILE A 194 -5.54 -5.68 21.56
C ILE A 194 -5.82 -6.57 22.77
N ALA A 195 -7.09 -6.65 23.17
CA ALA A 195 -7.50 -7.47 24.29
C ALA A 195 -7.58 -8.96 23.88
N ILE A 196 -7.05 -9.84 24.72
CA ILE A 196 -7.29 -11.29 24.62
C ILE A 196 -8.57 -11.55 25.42
N VAL A 197 -9.62 -12.07 24.76
CA VAL A 197 -10.91 -12.34 25.38
C VAL A 197 -11.10 -13.83 25.71
N TYR A 198 -10.31 -14.71 25.09
CA TYR A 198 -10.26 -16.13 25.42
C TYR A 198 -8.85 -16.66 25.12
N GLU A 199 -8.38 -17.60 25.92
CA GLU A 199 -7.11 -18.29 25.72
C GLU A 199 -7.19 -19.72 26.28
N ASP A 200 -6.68 -20.70 25.50
CA ASP A 200 -6.39 -22.04 25.93
C ASP A 200 -5.02 -22.51 25.44
N ASP A 201 -4.73 -23.78 25.48
CA ASP A 201 -3.41 -24.33 25.06
C ASP A 201 -3.19 -24.25 23.54
N SER A 202 -4.26 -24.21 22.75
CA SER A 202 -4.22 -24.31 21.29
C SER A 202 -4.46 -23.00 20.57
N LEU A 203 -5.30 -22.11 21.13
CA LEU A 203 -5.72 -20.87 20.47
C LEU A 203 -5.94 -19.70 21.43
N LEU A 204 -5.99 -18.52 20.83
CA LEU A 204 -6.42 -17.27 21.43
C LEU A 204 -7.59 -16.72 20.63
N VAL A 205 -8.54 -16.06 21.30
CA VAL A 205 -9.50 -15.17 20.67
C VAL A 205 -9.18 -13.76 21.14
N VAL A 206 -8.97 -12.85 20.21
CA VAL A 206 -8.69 -11.45 20.52
C VAL A 206 -9.81 -10.54 20.01
N ASP A 207 -10.06 -9.45 20.72
CA ASP A 207 -10.91 -8.38 20.22
C ASP A 207 -10.05 -7.40 19.42
N LYS A 208 -10.19 -7.44 18.09
CA LYS A 208 -9.46 -6.55 17.19
C LYS A 208 -10.12 -5.18 17.15
N PRO A 209 -9.45 -4.10 17.58
CA PRO A 209 -10.00 -2.76 17.44
C PRO A 209 -10.16 -2.35 15.96
N SER A 210 -11.16 -1.50 15.68
CA SER A 210 -11.23 -0.80 14.39
C SER A 210 -10.00 0.08 14.16
N GLY A 211 -9.47 0.09 12.94
CA GLY A 211 -8.26 0.80 12.54
C GLY A 211 -6.97 -0.01 12.71
N VAL A 212 -7.03 -1.23 13.27
CA VAL A 212 -5.87 -2.15 13.40
C VAL A 212 -5.95 -3.22 12.32
N LEU A 213 -4.80 -3.55 11.72
CA LEU A 213 -4.70 -4.63 10.74
C LEU A 213 -4.76 -6.02 11.44
N SER A 214 -5.34 -7.01 10.76
CA SER A 214 -5.27 -8.42 11.21
C SER A 214 -3.87 -9.01 11.03
N VAL A 215 -3.23 -8.74 9.91
CA VAL A 215 -1.86 -9.15 9.55
C VAL A 215 -1.10 -7.95 8.99
N PRO A 216 0.25 -7.94 9.02
CA PRO A 216 1.02 -6.81 8.54
C PRO A 216 0.69 -6.44 7.10
N GLY A 217 0.50 -5.16 6.85
CA GLY A 217 0.36 -4.58 5.52
C GLY A 217 1.72 -4.28 4.88
N ARG A 218 1.69 -3.69 3.69
CA ARG A 218 2.91 -3.31 2.98
C ARG A 218 3.66 -2.18 3.71
N ASN A 219 2.95 -1.21 4.25
CA ASN A 219 3.49 0.00 4.85
C ASN A 219 3.21 0.08 6.35
N GLU A 220 2.24 -0.66 6.87
CA GLU A 220 1.88 -0.72 8.29
C GLU A 220 2.22 -2.09 8.85
N THR A 221 3.08 -2.10 9.87
CA THR A 221 3.52 -3.32 10.53
C THR A 221 2.75 -3.64 11.81
N TYR A 222 2.09 -2.64 12.43
CA TYR A 222 1.26 -2.85 13.61
C TYR A 222 -0.01 -3.61 13.24
N SER A 223 -0.14 -4.81 13.75
CA SER A 223 -1.25 -5.72 13.45
C SER A 223 -1.48 -6.68 14.60
N VAL A 224 -2.62 -7.36 14.60
CA VAL A 224 -2.88 -8.45 15.57
C VAL A 224 -1.76 -9.49 15.49
N GLU A 225 -1.36 -9.91 14.29
CA GLU A 225 -0.30 -10.89 14.12
C GLU A 225 1.03 -10.46 14.74
N THR A 226 1.47 -9.21 14.53
CA THR A 226 2.74 -8.74 15.09
C THR A 226 2.70 -8.64 16.59
N VAL A 227 1.61 -8.14 17.17
CA VAL A 227 1.44 -8.01 18.63
C VAL A 227 1.35 -9.39 19.29
N MET A 228 0.61 -10.33 18.71
CA MET A 228 0.50 -11.68 19.28
C MET A 228 1.83 -12.45 19.18
N ARG A 229 2.59 -12.29 18.11
CA ARG A 229 3.93 -12.91 17.98
C ARG A 229 4.97 -12.38 18.96
N GLU A 230 4.82 -11.20 19.50
CA GLU A 230 5.69 -10.70 20.58
C GLU A 230 5.57 -11.58 21.84
N ARG A 231 4.34 -12.06 22.15
CA ARG A 231 4.06 -12.92 23.31
C ARG A 231 4.05 -14.42 22.97
N TYR A 232 3.63 -14.76 21.76
CA TYR A 232 3.49 -16.12 21.24
C TYR A 232 4.20 -16.21 19.87
N PRO A 233 5.53 -16.44 19.85
CA PRO A 233 6.34 -16.38 18.63
C PRO A 233 5.87 -17.29 17.48
N ASP A 234 5.32 -18.47 17.83
CA ASP A 234 4.81 -19.47 16.88
C ASP A 234 3.31 -19.34 16.59
N SER A 235 2.72 -18.17 16.85
CA SER A 235 1.29 -17.95 16.62
C SER A 235 0.96 -17.57 15.17
N TYR A 236 -0.26 -17.94 14.76
CA TYR A 236 -0.78 -17.76 13.40
C TYR A 236 -2.19 -17.20 13.43
N VAL A 237 -2.46 -16.11 12.72
CA VAL A 237 -3.81 -15.56 12.57
C VAL A 237 -4.64 -16.47 11.65
N ALA A 238 -5.72 -17.05 12.16
CA ALA A 238 -6.51 -18.05 11.43
C ALA A 238 -7.38 -17.45 10.32
N HIS A 239 -7.86 -16.23 10.48
CA HIS A 239 -8.67 -15.51 9.48
C HIS A 239 -8.42 -14.00 9.55
N ARG A 240 -9.03 -13.23 8.66
CA ARG A 240 -8.81 -11.78 8.59
C ARG A 240 -10.11 -11.01 8.73
N LEU A 241 -10.05 -9.90 9.45
CA LEU A 241 -11.02 -8.81 9.42
C LEU A 241 -10.39 -7.63 8.66
N ASP A 242 -11.20 -6.84 7.99
CA ASP A 242 -10.75 -5.59 7.37
C ASP A 242 -10.24 -4.62 8.44
N MET A 243 -9.39 -3.67 8.06
CA MET A 243 -8.79 -2.72 9.00
C MET A 243 -9.86 -1.94 9.77
N GLY A 244 -10.89 -1.46 9.08
CA GLY A 244 -12.01 -0.73 9.71
C GLY A 244 -12.98 -1.59 10.52
N THR A 245 -12.95 -2.93 10.36
CA THR A 245 -13.82 -3.86 11.10
C THR A 245 -13.22 -4.18 12.46
N SER A 246 -13.99 -4.05 13.52
CA SER A 246 -13.64 -4.51 14.87
C SER A 246 -14.28 -5.87 15.17
N GLY A 247 -13.84 -6.52 16.25
CA GLY A 247 -14.42 -7.74 16.79
C GLY A 247 -13.49 -8.95 16.83
N LEU A 248 -14.07 -10.12 17.04
CA LEU A 248 -13.35 -11.34 17.37
C LEU A 248 -12.47 -11.86 16.23
N LEU A 249 -11.22 -12.15 16.55
CA LEU A 249 -10.23 -12.72 15.65
C LEU A 249 -9.55 -13.92 16.33
N ILE A 250 -9.50 -15.05 15.63
CA ILE A 250 -8.91 -16.30 16.16
C ILE A 250 -7.43 -16.35 15.76
N VAL A 251 -6.58 -16.64 16.73
CA VAL A 251 -5.14 -16.80 16.56
C VAL A 251 -4.76 -18.19 17.11
N ALA A 252 -4.22 -19.05 16.26
CA ALA A 252 -3.68 -20.34 16.68
C ALA A 252 -2.33 -20.17 17.36
N LYS A 253 -2.06 -20.91 18.45
CA LYS A 253 -0.77 -20.90 19.15
C LYS A 253 0.22 -21.88 18.55
N THR A 254 -0.25 -22.86 17.79
CA THR A 254 0.57 -23.88 17.14
C THR A 254 0.22 -24.03 15.66
N LEU A 255 1.14 -24.60 14.88
CA LEU A 255 0.91 -24.86 13.45
C LEU A 255 -0.21 -25.88 13.21
N ASP A 256 -0.37 -26.88 14.10
CA ASP A 256 -1.40 -27.90 13.95
C ASP A 256 -2.79 -27.32 14.21
N ALA A 257 -2.95 -26.52 15.28
CA ALA A 257 -4.18 -25.79 15.53
C ALA A 257 -4.51 -24.80 14.38
N TYR A 258 -3.49 -24.18 13.78
CA TYR A 258 -3.68 -23.33 12.62
C TYR A 258 -4.23 -24.09 11.40
N ARG A 259 -3.68 -25.27 11.11
CA ARG A 259 -4.13 -26.12 9.99
C ARG A 259 -5.57 -26.59 10.19
N ASP A 260 -5.90 -27.02 11.40
CA ASP A 260 -7.24 -27.45 11.75
C ASP A 260 -8.26 -26.30 11.61
N LEU A 261 -7.94 -25.11 12.12
CA LEU A 261 -8.78 -23.92 11.92
C LEU A 261 -8.90 -23.53 10.45
N GLN A 262 -7.83 -23.60 9.65
CA GLN A 262 -7.90 -23.32 8.21
C GLN A 262 -8.84 -24.27 7.49
N ASP A 263 -8.84 -25.57 7.88
CA ASP A 263 -9.73 -26.58 7.32
C ASP A 263 -11.20 -26.28 7.66
N GLN A 264 -11.50 -25.94 8.91
CA GLN A 264 -12.84 -25.53 9.35
C GLN A 264 -13.33 -24.26 8.61
N PHE A 265 -12.44 -23.27 8.38
CA PHE A 265 -12.78 -22.08 7.57
C PHE A 265 -13.04 -22.45 6.10
N LEU A 266 -12.24 -23.34 5.54
CA LEU A 266 -12.37 -23.82 4.15
C LEU A 266 -13.70 -24.55 3.92
N HIS A 267 -14.12 -25.40 4.86
CA HIS A 267 -15.37 -26.16 4.81
C HIS A 267 -16.58 -25.38 5.34
N HIS A 268 -16.41 -24.09 5.67
CA HIS A 268 -17.47 -23.22 6.18
C HIS A 268 -18.13 -23.69 7.49
N GLU A 269 -17.39 -24.42 8.32
CA GLU A 269 -17.85 -24.91 9.61
C GLU A 269 -17.89 -23.80 10.67
N VAL A 270 -17.05 -22.79 10.52
CA VAL A 270 -17.03 -21.62 11.40
C VAL A 270 -18.18 -20.69 11.07
N ARG A 271 -19.16 -20.58 11.98
CA ARG A 271 -20.26 -19.63 11.85
C ARG A 271 -19.81 -18.23 12.27
N LYS A 272 -20.11 -17.25 11.41
CA LYS A 272 -19.72 -15.85 11.63
C LYS A 272 -20.97 -14.98 11.65
N ARG A 273 -21.05 -14.09 12.63
CA ARG A 273 -22.09 -13.06 12.73
C ARG A 273 -21.44 -11.70 12.88
N TYR A 274 -21.96 -10.74 12.13
CA TYR A 274 -21.54 -9.35 12.19
C TYR A 274 -22.75 -8.46 12.44
N VAL A 275 -22.53 -7.34 13.11
CA VAL A 275 -23.53 -6.29 13.25
C VAL A 275 -23.00 -5.03 12.58
N ALA A 276 -23.83 -4.42 11.76
CA ALA A 276 -23.48 -3.20 11.06
C ALA A 276 -24.55 -2.12 11.24
N LEU A 277 -24.13 -0.89 11.47
CA LEU A 277 -24.98 0.28 11.40
C LEU A 277 -24.90 0.82 9.96
N LEU A 278 -26.05 0.96 9.32
CA LEU A 278 -26.18 1.43 7.96
C LEU A 278 -26.44 2.95 7.92
N GLU A 279 -26.01 3.60 6.85
CA GLU A 279 -26.46 4.96 6.57
C GLU A 279 -28.00 5.02 6.49
N PRO A 280 -28.64 6.15 6.87
CA PRO A 280 -30.06 6.31 6.69
C PRO A 280 -30.49 6.08 5.23
N PRO A 281 -31.69 5.55 4.98
CA PRO A 281 -32.16 5.37 3.62
C PRO A 281 -32.29 6.72 2.91
N ALA A 282 -31.95 6.76 1.61
CA ALA A 282 -32.18 7.93 0.79
C ALA A 282 -33.68 8.26 0.67
N ALA A 283 -34.02 9.53 0.47
CA ALA A 283 -35.41 9.94 0.30
C ALA A 283 -36.04 9.19 -0.89
N GLY A 284 -37.16 8.49 -0.62
CA GLY A 284 -37.86 7.70 -1.64
C GLY A 284 -37.25 6.32 -1.93
N GLN A 285 -36.21 5.90 -1.20
CA GLN A 285 -35.63 4.56 -1.36
C GLN A 285 -36.62 3.48 -0.89
N VAL A 286 -36.82 2.48 -1.73
CA VAL A 286 -37.58 1.29 -1.36
C VAL A 286 -36.74 0.47 -0.38
N LEU A 287 -37.30 0.21 0.81
CA LEU A 287 -36.57 -0.57 1.82
C LEU A 287 -36.63 -2.06 1.48
N CYS A 288 -35.54 -2.75 1.77
CA CYS A 288 -35.46 -4.20 1.69
C CYS A 288 -36.37 -4.86 2.76
N PRO A 289 -36.79 -6.11 2.55
CA PRO A 289 -37.47 -6.92 3.60
C PRO A 289 -36.67 -6.94 4.89
N ALA A 290 -37.31 -7.15 6.02
CA ALA A 290 -36.66 -7.19 7.34
C ALA A 290 -35.56 -8.27 7.43
N LYS A 291 -35.65 -9.33 6.62
CA LYS A 291 -34.65 -10.39 6.51
C LYS A 291 -34.58 -10.95 5.08
N GLY A 292 -33.45 -11.51 4.71
CA GLY A 292 -33.25 -12.11 3.41
C GLY A 292 -31.83 -12.61 3.17
N THR A 293 -31.56 -12.98 1.92
CA THR A 293 -30.24 -13.45 1.48
C THR A 293 -29.76 -12.64 0.28
N ILE A 294 -28.56 -12.08 0.37
CA ILE A 294 -27.88 -11.37 -0.71
C ILE A 294 -26.96 -12.36 -1.44
N ARG A 295 -27.09 -12.44 -2.76
CA ARG A 295 -26.29 -13.29 -3.65
C ARG A 295 -25.71 -12.46 -4.79
N LEU A 296 -24.60 -11.76 -4.51
CA LEU A 296 -23.95 -10.87 -5.46
C LEU A 296 -22.49 -11.30 -5.67
N PRO A 297 -22.18 -11.99 -6.78
CA PRO A 297 -20.81 -12.39 -7.08
C PRO A 297 -19.86 -11.20 -7.16
N MET A 298 -18.65 -11.36 -6.64
CA MET A 298 -17.72 -10.25 -6.47
C MET A 298 -16.34 -10.54 -7.04
N ARG A 299 -15.69 -9.50 -7.52
CA ARG A 299 -14.27 -9.50 -7.88
C ARG A 299 -13.59 -8.18 -7.52
N PRO A 300 -12.24 -8.15 -7.49
CA PRO A 300 -11.52 -6.87 -7.37
C PRO A 300 -11.88 -5.92 -8.51
N ASP A 301 -12.16 -4.67 -8.18
CA ASP A 301 -12.20 -3.60 -9.18
C ASP A 301 -10.75 -3.31 -9.62
N MET A 302 -10.43 -3.76 -10.82
CA MET A 302 -9.09 -3.60 -11.38
C MET A 302 -8.78 -2.14 -11.72
N THR A 303 -9.80 -1.29 -11.78
CA THR A 303 -9.71 0.13 -12.13
C THR A 303 -9.60 1.02 -10.89
N ASN A 304 -10.18 0.59 -9.75
CA ASN A 304 -10.26 1.40 -8.53
C ASN A 304 -9.85 0.59 -7.28
N ARG A 305 -8.64 0.05 -7.26
CA ARG A 305 -8.15 -0.65 -6.06
C ARG A 305 -8.03 0.29 -4.85
N PRO A 306 -8.36 -0.17 -3.65
CA PRO A 306 -8.62 -1.55 -3.23
C PRO A 306 -10.08 -2.01 -3.33
N LEU A 307 -10.95 -1.29 -4.03
CA LEU A 307 -12.38 -1.59 -4.13
C LEU A 307 -12.63 -3.01 -4.69
N GLN A 308 -13.73 -3.58 -4.25
CA GLN A 308 -14.34 -4.76 -4.84
C GLN A 308 -15.62 -4.32 -5.56
N MET A 309 -16.00 -5.03 -6.60
CA MET A 309 -17.20 -4.76 -7.37
C MET A 309 -18.05 -6.03 -7.56
N VAL A 310 -19.34 -5.82 -7.73
CA VAL A 310 -20.25 -6.89 -8.16
C VAL A 310 -20.04 -7.14 -9.65
N ASP A 311 -19.87 -8.39 -10.02
CA ASP A 311 -19.73 -8.83 -11.41
C ASP A 311 -20.43 -10.17 -11.57
N MET A 312 -21.58 -10.14 -12.27
CA MET A 312 -22.44 -11.32 -12.43
C MET A 312 -21.84 -12.38 -13.35
N GLU A 313 -20.89 -12.00 -14.20
CA GLU A 313 -20.28 -12.90 -15.21
C GLU A 313 -18.96 -13.51 -14.71
N HIS A 314 -18.08 -12.69 -14.14
CA HIS A 314 -16.73 -13.10 -13.76
C HIS A 314 -16.46 -13.04 -12.24
N GLY A 315 -17.46 -12.67 -11.45
CA GLY A 315 -17.36 -12.58 -9.98
C GLY A 315 -17.35 -13.96 -9.32
N LYS A 316 -16.62 -14.06 -8.22
CA LYS A 316 -16.68 -15.25 -7.36
C LYS A 316 -17.94 -15.18 -6.50
N THR A 317 -18.65 -16.31 -6.37
CA THR A 317 -19.84 -16.43 -5.54
C THR A 317 -19.63 -15.82 -4.15
N ALA A 318 -20.54 -14.93 -3.76
CA ALA A 318 -20.60 -14.34 -2.43
C ALA A 318 -22.06 -14.38 -1.94
N VAL A 319 -22.27 -14.90 -0.73
CA VAL A 319 -23.60 -15.12 -0.14
C VAL A 319 -23.59 -14.63 1.30
N THR A 320 -24.57 -13.79 1.64
CA THR A 320 -24.76 -13.24 2.99
C THR A 320 -26.24 -13.26 3.35
N ASP A 321 -26.60 -13.89 4.47
CA ASP A 321 -27.92 -13.70 5.08
C ASP A 321 -27.91 -12.43 5.92
N TYR A 322 -29.05 -11.73 5.94
CA TYR A 322 -29.21 -10.52 6.74
C TYR A 322 -30.56 -10.51 7.47
N GLU A 323 -30.55 -9.85 8.63
CA GLU A 323 -31.74 -9.59 9.42
C GLU A 323 -31.61 -8.22 10.10
N PHE A 324 -32.56 -7.33 9.87
CA PHE A 324 -32.60 -6.04 10.53
C PHE A 324 -32.96 -6.19 12.00
N ILE A 325 -32.16 -5.63 12.90
CA ILE A 325 -32.38 -5.55 14.33
C ILE A 325 -33.30 -4.36 14.63
N ASP A 326 -33.03 -3.24 13.93
CA ASP A 326 -33.83 -2.03 13.94
C ASP A 326 -33.78 -1.35 12.57
N SER A 327 -34.26 -0.09 12.46
CA SER A 327 -34.31 0.65 11.18
C SER A 327 -32.95 0.84 10.49
N ASN A 328 -31.87 0.86 11.23
CA ASN A 328 -30.52 1.15 10.71
C ASN A 328 -29.50 0.08 11.08
N THR A 329 -29.79 -0.79 12.03
CA THR A 329 -28.87 -1.84 12.48
C THR A 329 -29.24 -3.17 11.85
N VAL A 330 -28.26 -3.83 11.21
CA VAL A 330 -28.45 -5.12 10.55
C VAL A 330 -27.46 -6.16 11.08
N SER A 331 -27.98 -7.36 11.33
CA SER A 331 -27.21 -8.57 11.59
C SER A 331 -26.88 -9.25 10.25
N LEU A 332 -25.64 -9.60 10.02
CA LEU A 332 -25.12 -10.17 8.77
C LEU A 332 -24.44 -11.51 9.06
N THR A 333 -24.84 -12.55 8.35
CA THR A 333 -24.27 -13.91 8.46
C THR A 333 -23.68 -14.30 7.11
N PRO A 334 -22.36 -14.10 6.88
CA PRO A 334 -21.73 -14.48 5.62
C PRO A 334 -21.46 -15.98 5.53
N HIS A 335 -21.99 -16.64 4.50
CA HIS A 335 -21.68 -18.03 4.14
C HIS A 335 -20.34 -18.15 3.39
N THR A 336 -19.91 -17.09 2.73
CA THR A 336 -18.63 -16.98 2.02
C THR A 336 -17.77 -15.89 2.67
N GLY A 337 -16.49 -15.80 2.36
CA GLY A 337 -15.55 -14.86 2.96
C GLY A 337 -14.75 -14.06 1.89
N ARG A 338 -15.44 -13.31 1.00
CA ARG A 338 -14.74 -12.47 0.02
C ARG A 338 -14.29 -11.16 0.66
N THR A 339 -13.20 -10.62 0.14
CA THR A 339 -12.70 -9.30 0.56
C THR A 339 -13.82 -8.27 0.44
N HIS A 340 -14.02 -7.45 1.48
CA HIS A 340 -15.05 -6.41 1.58
C HIS A 340 -16.50 -6.91 1.35
N GLN A 341 -16.78 -8.23 1.48
CA GLN A 341 -18.09 -8.79 1.10
C GLN A 341 -19.26 -8.07 1.75
N LEU A 342 -19.26 -7.94 3.07
CA LEU A 342 -20.36 -7.32 3.79
C LEU A 342 -20.53 -5.84 3.44
N ARG A 343 -19.43 -5.14 3.23
CA ARG A 343 -19.40 -3.72 2.85
C ARG A 343 -20.07 -3.50 1.49
N VAL A 344 -19.68 -4.33 0.49
CA VAL A 344 -20.28 -4.27 -0.86
C VAL A 344 -21.74 -4.72 -0.84
N HIS A 345 -22.08 -5.81 -0.14
CA HIS A 345 -23.46 -6.30 -0.05
C HIS A 345 -24.39 -5.28 0.61
N CYS A 346 -23.91 -4.51 1.58
CA CYS A 346 -24.68 -3.42 2.18
C CYS A 346 -24.84 -2.23 1.22
N ALA A 347 -23.77 -1.84 0.53
CA ALA A 347 -23.78 -0.63 -0.29
C ALA A 347 -24.44 -0.80 -1.67
N HIS A 348 -24.34 -2.00 -2.28
CA HIS A 348 -24.81 -2.25 -3.65
C HIS A 348 -26.34 -2.12 -3.74
N PRO A 349 -26.89 -1.47 -4.82
CA PRO A 349 -28.34 -1.31 -4.98
C PRO A 349 -29.13 -2.63 -4.99
N ASP A 350 -28.57 -3.70 -5.58
CA ASP A 350 -29.18 -5.04 -5.59
C ASP A 350 -28.90 -5.83 -4.29
N GLY A 351 -28.18 -5.24 -3.32
CA GLY A 351 -28.04 -5.70 -1.95
C GLY A 351 -28.99 -4.96 -1.02
N LEU A 352 -28.44 -4.32 0.04
CA LEU A 352 -29.26 -3.48 0.92
C LEU A 352 -29.43 -2.05 0.41
N GLY A 353 -28.61 -1.61 -0.56
CA GLY A 353 -28.61 -0.25 -1.10
C GLY A 353 -28.27 0.83 -0.06
N ARG A 354 -27.71 0.44 1.07
CA ARG A 354 -27.40 1.31 2.21
C ARG A 354 -25.98 0.97 2.71
N PRO A 355 -24.99 1.80 2.44
CA PRO A 355 -23.62 1.58 2.93
C PRO A 355 -23.56 1.50 4.45
N ILE A 356 -22.52 0.83 4.95
CA ILE A 356 -22.20 0.85 6.38
C ILE A 356 -21.74 2.27 6.73
N GLN A 357 -22.26 2.81 7.82
CA GLN A 357 -21.96 4.16 8.27
C GLN A 357 -20.46 4.32 8.57
N GLY A 358 -19.85 5.36 8.01
CA GLY A 358 -18.41 5.63 8.14
C GLY A 358 -17.52 4.72 7.31
N ASP A 359 -18.06 3.99 6.34
CA ASP A 359 -17.26 3.25 5.37
C ASP A 359 -16.59 4.20 4.38
N GLU A 360 -15.27 4.31 4.46
CA GLU A 360 -14.47 5.25 3.64
C GLU A 360 -14.39 4.86 2.15
N LEU A 361 -14.73 3.60 1.80
CA LEU A 361 -14.63 3.11 0.43
C LEU A 361 -15.98 3.01 -0.29
N TYR A 362 -17.05 2.66 0.43
CA TYR A 362 -18.37 2.39 -0.15
C TYR A 362 -19.46 3.32 0.39
N GLY A 363 -19.16 4.14 1.43
CA GLY A 363 -20.09 5.08 2.05
C GLY A 363 -20.20 6.41 1.29
N HIS A 364 -21.26 7.15 1.58
CA HIS A 364 -21.53 8.47 1.00
C HIS A 364 -21.20 9.61 1.96
N THR A 365 -21.02 9.33 3.25
CA THR A 365 -20.77 10.33 4.30
C THR A 365 -19.29 10.52 4.56
N ASN A 366 -18.87 11.77 4.76
CA ASN A 366 -17.50 12.13 5.12
C ASN A 366 -17.05 11.39 6.40
N PRO A 367 -15.81 10.91 6.48
CA PRO A 367 -15.28 10.07 7.57
C PRO A 367 -15.19 10.76 8.95
N THR A 368 -15.64 12.00 9.09
CA THR A 368 -15.51 12.80 10.33
C THR A 368 -16.55 12.51 11.43
N THR A 369 -17.56 11.69 11.18
CA THR A 369 -18.61 11.44 12.17
C THR A 369 -18.82 9.96 12.46
N SER A 370 -18.41 9.58 13.66
CA SER A 370 -18.83 8.44 14.48
C SER A 370 -18.58 7.02 13.94
N ARG A 371 -17.48 6.45 14.39
CA ARG A 371 -17.27 5.00 14.45
C ARG A 371 -18.10 4.44 15.61
N ILE A 372 -18.94 3.47 15.33
CA ILE A 372 -19.71 2.74 16.35
C ILE A 372 -18.88 1.55 16.81
N HIS A 373 -18.79 1.39 18.13
CA HIS A 373 -18.28 0.18 18.75
C HIS A 373 -19.39 -0.87 18.79
N PRO A 374 -19.11 -2.14 18.48
CA PRO A 374 -19.96 -3.23 18.90
C PRO A 374 -19.78 -3.40 20.41
N ASP A 375 -20.90 -3.53 21.13
CA ASP A 375 -20.94 -4.05 22.49
C ASP A 375 -20.66 -5.56 22.51
#